data_205292d5db3a1bc6b53fd99cfb73200d
#
_entry.id   205292d5db3a1bc6b53fd99cfb73200d
#
_cell.length_a   1.000
_cell.length_b   1.000
_cell.length_c   1.000
_cell.angle_alpha   90.00
_cell.angle_beta   90.00
_cell.angle_gamma   90.00
#
_symmetry.space_group_name_H-M   'P 1'
#
loop_
_entity.id
_entity.type
_entity.pdbx_description
1 polymer ?
#
loop_
_entity_poly.entity_id
_entity_poly.type
_entity_poly.pdbx_seq_one_letter_code
_entity_poly.pdbx_strand_id
1 'polypeptide(L)'
;VNALIHRDYIVLGSEIHIDMFDDRVEITSPGGMFGGGSIQEYDIYSIRSMRRNPVIADLFHRMKYMERRGSGLRKIVSETEKLPGYTEAYKPEFSSTATDFRVILKNVNYHLSQKDLVSDQDCDQVSDQDKSQDILHAVLDFCITEKSKQEICSFIGYRNLTYFTRKYLNPLLESGQLKMTIPDKPNSRKQKYITVRSE
;
A
#
# COMPACT_ATOMS: atom_id res chain seq x y z
N VAL A 1 -4.60 18.71 -7.13
CA VAL A 1 -5.29 20.00 -7.40
C VAL A 1 -5.52 20.75 -6.09
N ASN A 2 -6.23 20.18 -5.11
CA ASN A 2 -6.57 20.87 -3.85
C ASN A 2 -5.32 21.40 -3.13
N ALA A 3 -4.28 20.58 -2.98
CA ALA A 3 -3.01 20.96 -2.38
C ALA A 3 -2.36 22.17 -3.08
N LEU A 4 -2.40 22.22 -4.42
CA LEU A 4 -1.86 23.35 -5.20
C LEU A 4 -2.66 24.65 -5.03
N ILE A 5 -3.99 24.56 -4.99
CA ILE A 5 -4.87 25.73 -4.87
C ILE A 5 -4.80 26.33 -3.46
N HIS A 6 -4.66 25.51 -2.44
CA HIS A 6 -4.66 25.93 -1.04
C HIS A 6 -3.26 26.09 -0.43
N ARG A 7 -2.20 25.74 -1.18
CA ARG A 7 -0.81 25.96 -0.74
C ARG A 7 -0.59 27.42 -0.34
N ASP A 8 0.15 27.62 0.71
CA ASP A 8 0.68 28.93 1.05
C ASP A 8 1.99 29.17 0.26
N TYR A 9 1.91 29.97 -0.79
CA TYR A 9 3.05 30.30 -1.64
C TYR A 9 3.96 31.37 -1.04
N ILE A 10 3.57 32.01 0.07
CA ILE A 10 4.40 33.00 0.77
C ILE A 10 5.45 32.30 1.62
N VAL A 11 5.17 31.08 2.08
CA VAL A 11 6.14 30.27 2.82
C VAL A 11 7.23 29.77 1.89
N LEU A 12 8.37 30.47 1.93
CA LEU A 12 9.54 30.14 1.12
C LEU A 12 10.22 28.87 1.63
N GLY A 13 10.75 28.07 0.72
CA GLY A 13 11.48 26.84 1.05
C GLY A 13 10.59 25.68 1.46
N SER A 14 9.26 25.80 1.33
CA SER A 14 8.31 24.71 1.55
C SER A 14 7.81 24.14 0.23
N GLU A 15 7.45 22.87 0.23
CA GLU A 15 6.93 22.15 -0.95
C GLU A 15 5.71 21.31 -0.57
N ILE A 16 4.96 20.87 -1.60
CA ILE A 16 3.92 19.87 -1.44
C ILE A 16 4.59 18.51 -1.47
N HIS A 17 4.36 17.71 -0.44
CA HIS A 17 4.85 16.34 -0.37
C HIS A 17 3.73 15.35 -0.67
N ILE A 18 4.06 14.28 -1.40
CA ILE A 18 3.20 13.12 -1.62
C ILE A 18 4.02 11.90 -1.23
N ASP A 19 3.72 11.36 -0.06
CA ASP A 19 4.40 10.21 0.48
C ASP A 19 3.52 8.97 0.25
N MET A 20 4.08 7.96 -0.40
CA MET A 20 3.39 6.71 -0.72
C MET A 20 3.93 5.60 0.15
N PHE A 21 3.05 5.02 0.96
CA PHE A 21 3.29 3.85 1.79
C PHE A 21 2.48 2.66 1.24
N ASP A 22 2.74 1.47 1.71
CA ASP A 22 1.99 0.27 1.31
C ASP A 22 0.51 0.36 1.74
N ASP A 23 0.27 0.94 2.92
CA ASP A 23 -1.05 1.05 3.55
C ASP A 23 -1.80 2.35 3.24
N ARG A 24 -1.12 3.42 2.78
CA ARG A 24 -1.71 4.73 2.58
C ARG A 24 -0.91 5.65 1.66
N VAL A 25 -1.54 6.72 1.24
CA VAL A 25 -0.90 7.89 0.61
C VAL A 25 -1.16 9.12 1.48
N GLU A 26 -0.11 9.87 1.79
CA GLU A 26 -0.19 11.14 2.51
C GLU A 26 0.13 12.29 1.55
N ILE A 27 -0.71 13.31 1.55
CA ILE A 27 -0.52 14.54 0.76
C ILE A 27 -0.45 15.69 1.74
N THR A 28 0.74 16.28 1.89
CA THR A 28 0.98 17.42 2.78
C THR A 28 1.22 18.67 1.97
N SER A 29 0.48 19.74 2.27
CA SER A 29 0.60 21.03 1.61
C SER A 29 0.92 22.11 2.63
N PRO A 30 1.89 23.00 2.37
CA PRO A 30 2.19 24.13 3.22
C PRO A 30 1.00 25.09 3.36
N GLY A 31 0.79 25.57 4.58
CA GLY A 31 -0.30 26.45 4.98
C GLY A 31 -1.47 25.70 5.61
N GLY A 32 -1.78 26.05 6.85
CA GLY A 32 -2.95 25.53 7.58
C GLY A 32 -4.27 25.93 6.95
N MET A 33 -5.37 25.83 7.72
CA MET A 33 -6.67 26.27 7.26
C MET A 33 -6.69 27.76 6.89
N PHE A 34 -7.17 28.06 5.66
CA PHE A 34 -7.35 29.44 5.24
C PHE A 34 -8.54 30.05 5.99
N GLY A 35 -8.27 31.06 6.80
CA GLY A 35 -9.24 31.65 7.73
C GLY A 35 -9.03 31.27 9.18
N GLY A 36 -8.02 30.45 9.49
CA GLY A 36 -7.66 30.02 10.85
C GLY A 36 -8.43 28.78 11.32
N GLY A 37 -8.11 28.32 12.51
CA GLY A 37 -8.66 27.10 13.10
C GLY A 37 -8.02 25.83 12.58
N SER A 38 -8.52 24.70 13.04
CA SER A 38 -8.05 23.36 12.67
C SER A 38 -9.16 22.59 11.95
N ILE A 39 -8.81 21.87 10.89
CA ILE A 39 -9.78 21.06 10.13
C ILE A 39 -10.50 20.04 11.03
N GLN A 40 -9.82 19.59 12.08
CA GLN A 40 -10.34 18.62 13.05
C GLN A 40 -11.51 19.16 13.88
N GLU A 41 -11.66 20.49 13.94
CA GLU A 41 -12.74 21.17 14.68
C GLU A 41 -14.00 21.39 13.82
N TYR A 42 -13.91 21.13 12.52
CA TYR A 42 -14.99 21.39 11.58
C TYR A 42 -15.59 20.11 11.03
N ASP A 43 -16.89 20.11 10.86
CA ASP A 43 -17.53 19.14 10.00
C ASP A 43 -17.21 19.46 8.54
N ILE A 44 -16.64 18.48 7.83
CA ILE A 44 -16.24 18.58 6.40
C ILE A 44 -17.38 19.07 5.52
N TYR A 45 -18.62 18.72 5.89
CA TYR A 45 -19.81 19.11 5.13
C TYR A 45 -20.24 20.56 5.39
N SER A 46 -19.78 21.17 6.46
CA SER A 46 -20.09 22.56 6.85
C SER A 46 -19.01 23.56 6.42
N ILE A 47 -17.84 23.11 5.97
CA ILE A 47 -16.73 23.97 5.59
C ILE A 47 -17.08 24.82 4.39
N ARG A 48 -16.94 26.13 4.53
CA ARG A 48 -17.13 27.09 3.43
C ARG A 48 -15.97 27.03 2.47
N SER A 49 -16.28 27.16 1.16
CA SER A 49 -15.26 27.26 0.12
C SER A 49 -14.55 28.62 0.20
N MET A 50 -13.36 28.61 0.78
CA MET A 50 -12.46 29.78 0.76
C MET A 50 -11.20 29.41 -0.02
N ARG A 51 -10.85 30.22 -1.02
CA ARG A 51 -9.69 29.96 -1.89
C ARG A 51 -8.53 30.81 -1.45
N ARG A 52 -7.41 30.18 -1.04
CA ARG A 52 -6.18 30.93 -0.73
C ARG A 52 -5.59 31.57 -1.99
N ASN A 53 -5.63 30.86 -3.12
CA ASN A 53 -5.05 31.31 -4.39
C ASN A 53 -6.15 31.38 -5.48
N PRO A 54 -6.95 32.46 -5.55
CA PRO A 54 -8.10 32.53 -6.46
C PRO A 54 -7.70 32.49 -7.95
N VAL A 55 -6.54 33.06 -8.31
CA VAL A 55 -6.04 33.04 -9.69
C VAL A 55 -5.70 31.61 -10.13
N ILE A 56 -5.00 30.86 -9.28
CA ILE A 56 -4.66 29.45 -9.54
C ILE A 56 -5.95 28.62 -9.61
N ALA A 57 -6.88 28.84 -8.70
CA ALA A 57 -8.18 28.16 -8.68
C ALA A 57 -8.96 28.42 -9.99
N ASP A 58 -8.99 29.65 -10.49
CA ASP A 58 -9.65 29.98 -11.77
C ASP A 58 -8.99 29.30 -12.95
N LEU A 59 -7.65 29.22 -12.95
CA LEU A 59 -6.91 28.49 -13.99
C LEU A 59 -7.31 27.02 -14.02
N PHE A 60 -7.24 26.32 -12.86
CA PHE A 60 -7.62 24.92 -12.76
C PHE A 60 -9.11 24.69 -13.11
N HIS A 61 -9.98 25.63 -12.77
CA HIS A 61 -11.38 25.55 -13.17
C HIS A 61 -11.56 25.63 -14.69
N ARG A 62 -10.88 26.58 -15.36
CA ARG A 62 -10.90 26.70 -16.83
C ARG A 62 -10.36 25.46 -17.52
N MET A 63 -9.35 24.83 -16.93
CA MET A 63 -8.78 23.56 -17.38
C MET A 63 -9.64 22.33 -17.03
N LYS A 64 -10.79 22.51 -16.39
CA LYS A 64 -11.73 21.46 -15.97
C LYS A 64 -11.18 20.48 -14.92
N TYR A 65 -10.14 20.86 -14.19
CA TYR A 65 -9.58 20.05 -13.10
C TYR A 65 -10.27 20.25 -11.76
N MET A 66 -11.13 21.26 -11.63
CA MET A 66 -11.89 21.51 -10.39
C MET A 66 -13.25 22.15 -10.67
N GLU A 67 -14.16 21.98 -9.70
CA GLU A 67 -15.42 22.67 -9.62
C GLU A 67 -15.34 23.89 -8.69
N ARG A 68 -16.16 24.94 -8.93
CA ARG A 68 -16.14 26.18 -8.12
C ARG A 68 -16.86 26.04 -6.76
N ARG A 69 -17.51 24.93 -6.49
CA ARG A 69 -18.46 24.78 -5.35
C ARG A 69 -17.86 24.38 -3.99
N GLY A 70 -16.51 24.30 -3.87
CA GLY A 70 -15.88 23.86 -2.63
C GLY A 70 -16.15 22.39 -2.27
N SER A 71 -16.39 21.57 -3.27
CA SER A 71 -16.74 20.15 -3.11
C SER A 71 -15.53 19.24 -2.92
N GLY A 72 -14.29 19.79 -2.91
CA GLY A 72 -13.05 19.00 -2.99
C GLY A 72 -12.93 17.94 -1.88
N LEU A 73 -13.06 18.32 -0.62
CA LEU A 73 -12.95 17.37 0.51
C LEU A 73 -14.09 16.36 0.52
N ARG A 74 -15.32 16.81 0.27
CA ARG A 74 -16.49 15.93 0.17
C ARG A 74 -16.36 14.92 -0.96
N LYS A 75 -15.80 15.36 -2.10
CA LYS A 75 -15.55 14.47 -3.24
C LYS A 75 -14.51 13.41 -2.91
N ILE A 76 -13.45 13.76 -2.18
CA ILE A 76 -12.46 12.77 -1.70
C ILE A 76 -13.17 11.69 -0.88
N VAL A 77 -14.00 12.07 0.10
CA VAL A 77 -14.75 11.11 0.91
C VAL A 77 -15.69 10.27 0.06
N SER A 78 -16.55 10.90 -0.73
CA SER A 78 -17.57 10.19 -1.53
C SER A 78 -16.99 9.28 -2.61
N GLU A 79 -15.84 9.61 -3.19
CA GLU A 79 -15.17 8.71 -4.16
C GLU A 79 -14.46 7.55 -3.45
N THR A 80 -13.93 7.78 -2.25
CA THR A 80 -13.34 6.69 -1.45
C THR A 80 -14.41 5.69 -1.00
N GLU A 81 -15.59 6.17 -0.59
CA GLU A 81 -16.72 5.33 -0.18
C GLU A 81 -17.23 4.40 -1.29
N LYS A 82 -17.03 4.74 -2.56
CA LYS A 82 -17.42 3.92 -3.71
C LYS A 82 -16.42 2.81 -4.04
N LEU A 83 -15.26 2.79 -3.40
CA LEU A 83 -14.23 1.79 -3.70
C LEU A 83 -14.67 0.40 -3.26
N PRO A 84 -14.46 -0.64 -4.08
CA PRO A 84 -14.70 -2.02 -3.67
C PRO A 84 -13.88 -2.36 -2.41
N GLY A 85 -14.53 -2.92 -1.40
CA GLY A 85 -13.88 -3.26 -0.13
C GLY A 85 -13.78 -2.10 0.87
N TYR A 86 -14.40 -0.95 0.58
CA TYR A 86 -14.46 0.16 1.54
C TYR A 86 -15.17 -0.25 2.84
N THR A 87 -14.61 0.20 3.94
CA THR A 87 -15.22 0.19 5.28
C THR A 87 -14.91 1.54 5.94
N GLU A 88 -15.60 1.88 7.04
CA GLU A 88 -15.34 3.12 7.81
C GLU A 88 -13.87 3.25 8.27
N ALA A 89 -13.15 2.15 8.44
CA ALA A 89 -11.73 2.15 8.79
C ALA A 89 -10.85 2.81 7.70
N TYR A 90 -11.32 2.83 6.44
CA TYR A 90 -10.62 3.42 5.29
C TYR A 90 -11.06 4.85 4.97
N LYS A 91 -11.90 5.44 5.82
CA LYS A 91 -12.32 6.83 5.65
C LYS A 91 -11.10 7.75 5.54
N PRO A 92 -11.08 8.67 4.56
CA PRO A 92 -10.02 9.66 4.43
C PRO A 92 -9.88 10.50 5.69
N GLU A 93 -8.64 10.72 6.12
CA GLU A 93 -8.35 11.55 7.27
C GLU A 93 -7.81 12.91 6.80
N PHE A 94 -8.25 13.95 7.47
CA PHE A 94 -7.79 15.31 7.22
C PHE A 94 -7.25 15.87 8.50
N SER A 95 -6.05 16.45 8.45
CA SER A 95 -5.45 17.14 9.56
C SER A 95 -4.85 18.46 9.14
N SER A 96 -4.88 19.45 10.00
CA SER A 96 -4.19 20.71 9.78
C SER A 96 -3.52 21.19 11.04
N THR A 97 -2.38 21.84 10.86
CA THR A 97 -1.66 22.62 11.85
C THR A 97 -1.71 24.09 11.45
N ALA A 98 -1.00 24.95 12.16
CA ALA A 98 -0.85 26.34 11.73
C ALA A 98 -0.07 26.48 10.41
N THR A 99 0.83 25.51 10.12
CA THR A 99 1.78 25.56 9.00
C THR A 99 1.44 24.61 7.85
N ASP A 100 0.66 23.57 8.09
CA ASP A 100 0.46 22.49 7.13
C ASP A 100 -0.99 22.02 7.08
N PHE A 101 -1.39 21.53 5.91
CA PHE A 101 -2.62 20.77 5.71
C PHE A 101 -2.29 19.41 5.13
N ARG A 102 -2.78 18.34 5.77
CA ARG A 102 -2.52 16.95 5.37
C ARG A 102 -3.80 16.19 5.05
N VAL A 103 -3.73 15.41 3.99
CA VAL A 103 -4.77 14.44 3.60
C VAL A 103 -4.15 13.05 3.62
N ILE A 104 -4.79 12.11 4.29
CA ILE A 104 -4.38 10.71 4.35
C ILE A 104 -5.45 9.87 3.67
N LEU A 105 -5.05 9.14 2.64
CA LEU A 105 -5.88 8.21 1.90
C LEU A 105 -5.37 6.79 2.15
N LYS A 106 -6.16 5.99 2.84
CA LYS A 106 -5.80 4.60 3.16
C LYS A 106 -6.02 3.69 1.95
N ASN A 107 -5.16 2.70 1.79
CA ASN A 107 -5.28 1.69 0.75
C ASN A 107 -6.32 0.63 1.16
N VAL A 108 -7.49 0.65 0.53
CA VAL A 108 -8.58 -0.31 0.82
C VAL A 108 -8.17 -1.77 0.54
N ASN A 109 -7.16 -1.99 -0.29
CA ASN A 109 -6.65 -3.31 -0.62
C ASN A 109 -5.53 -3.78 0.33
N TYR A 110 -5.06 -2.92 1.25
CA TYR A 110 -3.94 -3.25 2.13
C TYR A 110 -4.24 -4.43 3.06
N HIS A 111 -5.44 -4.49 3.62
CA HIS A 111 -5.84 -5.63 4.45
C HIS A 111 -6.14 -6.91 3.66
N LEU A 112 -6.47 -6.80 2.37
CA LEU A 112 -6.52 -7.97 1.49
C LEU A 112 -5.11 -8.49 1.23
N SER A 113 -4.16 -7.59 1.00
CA SER A 113 -2.73 -7.94 0.92
C SER A 113 -2.18 -8.41 2.27
N GLN A 114 -2.67 -7.89 3.41
CA GLN A 114 -2.33 -8.37 4.74
C GLN A 114 -3.11 -9.62 5.16
N LYS A 115 -4.35 -9.82 4.71
CA LYS A 115 -5.02 -11.10 4.91
C LYS A 115 -4.31 -12.23 4.15
N ASP A 116 -3.75 -11.91 2.99
CA ASP A 116 -2.81 -12.79 2.30
C ASP A 116 -1.45 -12.89 3.05
N LEU A 117 -1.14 -11.92 3.97
CA LEU A 117 0.04 -11.90 4.85
C LEU A 117 -0.30 -12.27 6.31
N VAL A 118 -1.51 -11.95 6.82
CA VAL A 118 -1.99 -12.13 8.21
C VAL A 118 -2.78 -13.42 8.38
N SER A 119 -3.11 -14.13 7.31
CA SER A 119 -3.29 -15.57 7.47
C SER A 119 -2.01 -16.23 8.04
N ASP A 120 -0.92 -15.44 8.13
CA ASP A 120 0.36 -15.82 8.69
C ASP A 120 0.75 -15.12 10.02
N GLN A 121 -0.04 -14.19 10.59
CA GLN A 121 0.34 -13.49 11.83
C GLN A 121 -0.67 -13.47 12.97
N ASP A 122 -1.93 -13.85 12.78
CA ASP A 122 -2.93 -13.94 13.86
C ASP A 122 -3.27 -15.38 14.29
N CYS A 123 -2.31 -16.30 14.14
CA CYS A 123 -2.32 -17.60 14.80
C CYS A 123 -1.16 -17.75 15.79
N ASP A 124 -0.91 -16.73 16.60
CA ASP A 124 -0.17 -16.91 17.84
C ASP A 124 -1.12 -17.40 18.94
N GLN A 125 -1.46 -18.65 18.84
CA GLN A 125 -1.71 -19.65 19.89
C GLN A 125 -2.61 -20.76 19.33
N VAL A 126 -2.03 -21.71 18.67
CA VAL A 126 -2.26 -23.16 18.56
C VAL A 126 -1.63 -23.65 17.24
N SER A 127 -0.47 -24.33 17.38
CA SER A 127 0.16 -25.22 16.38
C SER A 127 0.59 -24.66 15.01
N ASP A 128 1.43 -23.61 14.98
CA ASP A 128 2.06 -23.10 13.75
C ASP A 128 3.18 -24.01 13.18
N GLN A 129 3.62 -25.01 13.95
CA GLN A 129 4.64 -25.95 13.48
C GLN A 129 4.12 -26.94 12.45
N ASP A 130 2.86 -27.39 12.56
CA ASP A 130 2.30 -28.39 11.66
C ASP A 130 2.01 -27.84 10.27
N LYS A 131 1.42 -26.64 10.16
CA LYS A 131 1.11 -26.04 8.84
C LYS A 131 2.35 -25.62 8.04
N SER A 132 3.39 -25.14 8.71
CA SER A 132 4.64 -24.78 8.04
C SER A 132 5.37 -26.02 7.53
N GLN A 133 5.31 -27.14 8.24
CA GLN A 133 5.87 -28.41 7.77
C GLN A 133 5.11 -28.97 6.59
N ASP A 134 3.79 -28.89 6.58
CA ASP A 134 2.95 -29.34 5.47
C ASP A 134 3.27 -28.56 4.18
N ILE A 135 3.48 -27.25 4.26
CA ILE A 135 3.89 -26.43 3.13
C ILE A 135 5.29 -26.79 2.63
N LEU A 136 6.25 -27.02 3.53
CA LEU A 136 7.60 -27.43 3.17
C LEU A 136 7.58 -28.81 2.47
N HIS A 137 6.79 -29.76 2.98
CA HIS A 137 6.58 -31.06 2.34
C HIS A 137 5.93 -30.92 0.96
N ALA A 138 4.88 -30.11 0.84
CA ALA A 138 4.21 -29.85 -0.44
C ALA A 138 5.15 -29.22 -1.47
N VAL A 139 6.06 -28.32 -1.06
CA VAL A 139 7.10 -27.76 -1.94
C VAL A 139 8.07 -28.84 -2.41
N LEU A 140 8.53 -29.70 -1.49
CA LEU A 140 9.46 -30.78 -1.82
C LEU A 140 8.84 -31.79 -2.77
N ASP A 141 7.57 -32.16 -2.56
CA ASP A 141 6.83 -33.08 -3.41
C ASP A 141 6.59 -32.49 -4.80
N PHE A 142 6.26 -31.19 -4.87
CA PHE A 142 6.06 -30.50 -6.16
C PHE A 142 7.36 -30.34 -6.95
N CYS A 143 8.50 -30.19 -6.24
CA CYS A 143 9.83 -30.02 -6.82
C CYS A 143 10.56 -31.35 -7.14
N ILE A 144 9.87 -32.51 -7.11
CA ILE A 144 10.42 -33.77 -7.61
C ILE A 144 10.87 -33.63 -9.07
N THR A 145 10.18 -32.79 -9.83
CA THR A 145 10.58 -32.32 -11.16
C THR A 145 11.02 -30.87 -11.10
N GLU A 146 11.91 -30.48 -12.01
CA GLU A 146 12.43 -29.10 -12.07
C GLU A 146 11.32 -28.06 -12.20
N LYS A 147 11.18 -27.18 -11.23
CA LYS A 147 10.18 -26.12 -11.18
C LYS A 147 10.81 -24.74 -11.01
N SER A 148 10.25 -23.73 -11.67
CA SER A 148 10.63 -22.34 -11.48
C SER A 148 10.08 -21.79 -10.15
N LYS A 149 10.71 -20.74 -9.65
CA LYS A 149 10.26 -20.04 -8.44
C LYS A 149 8.78 -19.58 -8.52
N GLN A 150 8.35 -19.14 -9.71
CA GLN A 150 6.98 -18.69 -9.93
C GLN A 150 5.98 -19.85 -9.90
N GLU A 151 6.32 -20.99 -10.51
CA GLU A 151 5.46 -22.17 -10.49
C GLU A 151 5.27 -22.71 -9.08
N ILE A 152 6.34 -22.76 -8.28
CA ILE A 152 6.27 -23.22 -6.88
C ILE A 152 5.41 -22.26 -6.06
N CYS A 153 5.63 -20.94 -6.18
CA CYS A 153 4.88 -19.91 -5.49
C CYS A 153 3.38 -19.98 -5.81
N SER A 154 3.04 -20.17 -7.10
CA SER A 154 1.65 -20.30 -7.57
C SER A 154 0.99 -21.60 -7.10
N PHE A 155 1.74 -22.71 -7.06
CA PHE A 155 1.23 -24.01 -6.61
C PHE A 155 0.80 -23.97 -5.14
N ILE A 156 1.59 -23.30 -4.28
CA ILE A 156 1.27 -23.14 -2.87
C ILE A 156 0.22 -22.04 -2.63
N GLY A 157 -0.15 -21.26 -3.67
CA GLY A 157 -1.15 -20.20 -3.58
C GLY A 157 -0.61 -18.84 -3.11
N TYR A 158 0.71 -18.69 -3.00
CA TYR A 158 1.33 -17.41 -2.64
C TYR A 158 1.41 -16.46 -3.84
N ARG A 159 1.08 -15.19 -3.64
CA ARG A 159 1.24 -14.13 -4.65
C ARG A 159 2.55 -13.37 -4.52
N ASN A 160 3.08 -13.28 -3.29
CA ASN A 160 4.33 -12.55 -3.03
C ASN A 160 5.54 -13.48 -3.13
N LEU A 161 6.22 -13.41 -4.28
CA LEU A 161 7.38 -14.22 -4.59
C LEU A 161 8.57 -13.98 -3.64
N THR A 162 8.76 -12.74 -3.19
CA THR A 162 9.87 -12.36 -2.30
C THR A 162 9.69 -12.95 -0.89
N TYR A 163 8.47 -12.84 -0.35
CA TYR A 163 8.12 -13.41 0.95
C TYR A 163 8.22 -14.94 0.93
N PHE A 164 7.60 -15.59 -0.06
CA PHE A 164 7.68 -17.04 -0.27
C PHE A 164 9.13 -17.54 -0.34
N THR A 165 9.98 -16.82 -1.10
CA THR A 165 11.39 -17.16 -1.24
C THR A 165 12.10 -17.11 0.11
N ARG A 166 11.90 -16.06 0.89
CA ARG A 166 12.58 -15.85 2.16
C ARG A 166 12.12 -16.85 3.23
N LYS A 167 10.81 -17.14 3.30
CA LYS A 167 10.21 -17.95 4.37
C LYS A 167 10.33 -19.45 4.12
N TYR A 168 10.20 -19.90 2.85
CA TYR A 168 10.13 -21.32 2.55
C TYR A 168 11.25 -21.80 1.63
N LEU A 169 11.57 -21.07 0.57
CA LEU A 169 12.53 -21.54 -0.44
C LEU A 169 13.98 -21.50 0.08
N ASN A 170 14.37 -20.39 0.74
CA ASN A 170 15.73 -20.25 1.28
C ASN A 170 16.04 -21.28 2.37
N PRO A 171 15.17 -21.55 3.37
CA PRO A 171 15.43 -22.61 4.37
C PRO A 171 15.61 -24.00 3.74
N LEU A 172 14.84 -24.33 2.69
CA LEU A 172 14.98 -25.60 1.97
C LEU A 172 16.29 -25.71 1.18
N LEU A 173 16.78 -24.59 0.66
CA LEU A 173 18.08 -24.52 0.01
C LEU A 173 19.22 -24.61 1.02
N GLU A 174 19.12 -23.94 2.16
CA GLU A 174 20.09 -23.96 3.26
C GLU A 174 20.19 -25.32 3.93
N SER A 175 19.03 -26.02 4.07
CA SER A 175 18.99 -27.39 4.60
C SER A 175 19.45 -28.45 3.57
N GLY A 176 19.71 -28.05 2.33
CA GLY A 176 20.14 -28.96 1.26
C GLY A 176 19.05 -29.88 0.72
N GLN A 177 17.79 -29.74 1.18
CA GLN A 177 16.65 -30.52 0.70
C GLN A 177 16.21 -30.11 -0.73
N LEU A 178 16.52 -28.87 -1.11
CA LEU A 178 16.31 -28.34 -2.46
C LEU A 178 17.65 -27.92 -3.07
N LYS A 179 17.83 -28.15 -4.37
CA LYS A 179 18.99 -27.68 -5.14
C LYS A 179 18.58 -26.76 -6.28
N MET A 180 19.44 -25.79 -6.58
CA MET A 180 19.35 -24.95 -7.76
C MET A 180 19.91 -25.67 -8.99
N THR A 181 19.23 -25.59 -10.14
CA THR A 181 19.72 -26.17 -11.38
C THR A 181 20.88 -25.37 -11.99
N ILE A 182 20.95 -24.07 -11.68
CA ILE A 182 22.03 -23.17 -12.12
C ILE A 182 22.57 -22.41 -10.91
N PRO A 183 23.41 -23.03 -10.05
CA PRO A 183 23.90 -22.40 -8.81
C PRO A 183 24.77 -21.16 -9.08
N ASP A 184 25.53 -21.14 -10.18
CA ASP A 184 26.40 -20.01 -10.55
C ASP A 184 25.65 -18.74 -10.93
N LYS A 185 24.35 -18.84 -11.22
CA LYS A 185 23.48 -17.70 -11.59
C LYS A 185 22.13 -17.79 -10.88
N PRO A 186 22.07 -17.55 -9.56
CA PRO A 186 20.87 -17.72 -8.75
C PRO A 186 19.70 -16.82 -9.19
N ASN A 187 20.00 -15.65 -9.79
CA ASN A 187 19.01 -14.70 -10.28
C ASN A 187 18.62 -14.89 -11.78
N SER A 188 19.05 -15.98 -12.40
CA SER A 188 18.70 -16.26 -13.79
C SER A 188 17.19 -16.50 -13.95
N ARG A 189 16.58 -15.94 -15.01
CA ARG A 189 15.18 -16.22 -15.36
C ARG A 189 14.93 -17.70 -15.69
N LYS A 190 15.99 -18.46 -16.01
CA LYS A 190 15.94 -19.90 -16.29
C LYS A 190 16.21 -20.75 -15.06
N GLN A 191 16.43 -20.14 -13.90
CA GLN A 191 16.68 -20.86 -12.65
C GLN A 191 15.48 -21.72 -12.28
N LYS A 192 15.73 -23.00 -12.00
CA LYS A 192 14.76 -23.95 -11.48
C LYS A 192 15.28 -24.62 -10.21
N TYR A 193 14.38 -25.27 -9.51
CA TYR A 193 14.64 -25.94 -8.24
C TYR A 193 14.19 -27.38 -8.32
N ILE A 194 14.95 -28.26 -7.71
CA ILE A 194 14.68 -29.70 -7.67
C ILE A 194 14.96 -30.25 -6.26
N THR A 195 14.10 -31.17 -5.81
CA THR A 195 14.24 -31.83 -4.51
C THR A 195 15.37 -32.84 -4.55
N VAL A 196 16.21 -32.82 -3.50
CA VAL A 196 17.27 -33.80 -3.30
C VAL A 196 16.67 -34.98 -2.57
N ARG A 197 16.57 -36.13 -3.22
CA ARG A 197 16.21 -37.38 -2.53
C ARG A 197 17.40 -37.82 -1.70
N SER A 198 17.21 -37.98 -0.39
CA SER A 198 18.14 -38.75 0.43
C SER A 198 17.94 -40.22 0.08
N GLU A 199 19.00 -40.88 -0.38
CA GLU A 199 19.03 -42.34 -0.48
C GLU A 199 18.96 -42.96 0.90
#